data_121c3e0b652b0218f334a270fae3cc33
#
_entry.id   121c3e0b652b0218f334a270fae3cc33
#
_cell.length_a   1.000
_cell.length_b   1.000
_cell.length_c   1.000
_cell.angle_alpha   90.00
_cell.angle_beta   90.00
_cell.angle_gamma   90.00
#
_symmetry.space_group_name_H-M   'P 1'
#
loop_
_entity.id
_entity.type
_entity.pdbx_description
1 polymer ?
#
loop_
_entity_poly.entity_id
_entity_poly.type
_entity_poly.pdbx_seq_one_letter_code
_entity_poly.pdbx_strand_id
1 'polypeptide(L)'
;MKYISTRGKAPELGFEDVLLSGLANDGGLYIPKELPELDYKDLPTASYSEQAAYVIYPFVSDFINFEVLNDITSQAYSQFPTKKAIDLKEVEKGNYLLELFHGPTLAFKDFAMLLLAQFFETSLSKRNKSCLLYTSPSPRDSCA
;
A
#
# COMPACT_ATOMS: atom_id res chain seq x y z
N MET A 1 -13.95 -4.23 5.04
CA MET A 1 -13.07 -5.42 5.27
C MET A 1 -12.79 -5.57 6.77
N LYS A 2 -12.68 -6.81 7.28
CA LYS A 2 -12.23 -7.07 8.67
C LYS A 2 -10.85 -7.70 8.66
N TYR A 3 -10.08 -7.39 9.69
CA TYR A 3 -8.71 -7.84 9.88
C TYR A 3 -8.59 -8.58 11.20
N ILE A 4 -7.84 -9.68 11.20
CA ILE A 4 -7.60 -10.54 12.35
C ILE A 4 -6.11 -10.62 12.66
N SER A 5 -5.77 -10.82 13.93
CA SER A 5 -4.38 -11.08 14.31
C SER A 5 -3.92 -12.47 13.90
N THR A 6 -2.69 -12.57 13.43
CA THR A 6 -2.03 -13.87 13.14
C THR A 6 -1.89 -14.77 14.38
N ARG A 7 -2.00 -14.20 15.58
CA ARG A 7 -2.00 -14.94 16.85
C ARG A 7 -3.40 -15.23 17.40
N GLY A 8 -4.44 -14.63 16.80
CA GLY A 8 -5.84 -14.91 17.08
C GLY A 8 -6.37 -14.47 18.45
N LYS A 9 -5.62 -13.66 19.22
CA LYS A 9 -6.02 -13.21 20.55
C LYS A 9 -6.38 -11.71 20.61
N ALA A 10 -6.10 -10.96 19.53
CA ALA A 10 -6.47 -9.56 19.42
C ALA A 10 -7.87 -9.42 18.79
N PRO A 11 -8.58 -8.30 19.08
CA PRO A 11 -9.90 -8.05 18.47
C PRO A 11 -9.81 -7.88 16.96
N GLU A 12 -10.90 -8.22 16.27
CA GLU A 12 -11.06 -7.90 14.85
C GLU A 12 -11.20 -6.37 14.68
N LEU A 13 -10.45 -5.80 13.73
CA LEU A 13 -10.44 -4.36 13.45
C LEU A 13 -10.85 -4.08 12.00
N GLY A 14 -11.24 -2.83 11.73
CA GLY A 14 -11.34 -2.27 10.38
C GLY A 14 -9.99 -1.75 9.91
N PHE A 15 -9.89 -1.40 8.62
CA PHE A 15 -8.63 -0.97 8.01
C PHE A 15 -7.99 0.23 8.73
N GLU A 16 -8.78 1.28 9.04
CA GLU A 16 -8.26 2.48 9.68
C GLU A 16 -7.63 2.21 11.06
N ASP A 17 -8.27 1.36 11.86
CA ASP A 17 -7.74 1.01 13.18
C ASP A 17 -6.50 0.14 13.08
N VAL A 18 -6.43 -0.76 12.09
CA VAL A 18 -5.21 -1.53 11.79
C VAL A 18 -4.07 -0.63 11.36
N LEU A 19 -4.34 0.33 10.47
CA LEU A 19 -3.36 1.32 10.01
C LEU A 19 -2.72 2.06 11.18
N LEU A 20 -3.53 2.50 12.15
CA LEU A 20 -3.06 3.28 13.30
C LEU A 20 -2.44 2.41 14.41
N SER A 21 -2.80 1.12 14.49
CA SER A 21 -2.26 0.21 15.50
C SER A 21 -0.85 -0.27 15.17
N GLY A 22 -0.53 -0.44 13.87
CA GLY A 22 0.71 -1.04 13.39
C GLY A 22 0.81 -2.54 13.72
N LEU A 23 0.87 -2.91 14.99
CA LEU A 23 0.88 -4.30 15.46
C LEU A 23 -0.37 -4.61 16.28
N ALA A 24 -0.77 -5.87 16.29
CA ALA A 24 -1.81 -6.35 17.18
C ALA A 24 -1.32 -6.38 18.63
N ASN A 25 -2.22 -6.14 19.60
CA ASN A 25 -1.89 -6.08 21.03
C ASN A 25 -1.43 -7.44 21.61
N ASP A 26 -1.64 -8.53 20.89
CA ASP A 26 -1.11 -9.87 21.21
C ASP A 26 0.27 -10.12 20.62
N GLY A 27 0.88 -9.11 19.96
CA GLY A 27 2.17 -9.19 19.27
C GLY A 27 2.10 -9.88 17.91
N GLY A 28 0.90 -10.12 17.37
CA GLY A 28 0.68 -10.60 16.00
C GLY A 28 0.65 -9.46 14.98
N LEU A 29 0.56 -9.84 13.72
CA LEU A 29 0.27 -8.94 12.61
C LEU A 29 -1.22 -9.01 12.29
N TYR A 30 -1.80 -7.91 11.84
CA TYR A 30 -3.13 -7.93 11.27
C TYR A 30 -3.09 -8.36 9.81
N ILE A 31 -3.91 -9.33 9.45
CA ILE A 31 -4.13 -9.81 8.09
C ILE A 31 -5.62 -9.72 7.75
N PRO A 32 -6.01 -9.57 6.48
CA PRO A 32 -7.41 -9.65 6.07
C PRO A 32 -8.02 -10.97 6.55
N LYS A 33 -9.22 -10.93 7.10
CA LYS A 33 -9.96 -12.13 7.53
C LYS A 33 -10.29 -13.03 6.33
N GLU A 34 -10.59 -12.41 5.20
CA GLU A 34 -10.88 -13.06 3.94
C GLU A 34 -10.15 -12.31 2.82
N LEU A 35 -9.59 -13.03 1.85
CA LEU A 35 -8.99 -12.41 0.69
C LEU A 35 -10.08 -12.14 -0.35
N PRO A 36 -10.19 -10.93 -0.89
CA PRO A 36 -11.13 -10.63 -1.95
C PRO A 36 -10.76 -11.36 -3.24
N GLU A 37 -11.76 -11.87 -3.93
CA GLU A 37 -11.58 -12.34 -5.30
C GLU A 37 -11.54 -11.15 -6.25
N LEU A 38 -10.50 -11.09 -7.09
CA LEU A 38 -10.32 -10.05 -8.10
C LEU A 38 -10.25 -10.73 -9.47
N ASP A 39 -11.09 -10.32 -10.41
CA ASP A 39 -10.94 -10.75 -11.79
C ASP A 39 -9.95 -9.82 -12.50
N TYR A 40 -8.85 -10.41 -13.00
CA TYR A 40 -7.84 -9.66 -13.76
C TYR A 40 -8.38 -9.07 -15.07
N LYS A 41 -9.53 -9.58 -15.57
CA LYS A 41 -10.19 -9.05 -16.77
C LYS A 41 -10.85 -7.70 -16.53
N ASP A 42 -11.23 -7.43 -15.28
CA ASP A 42 -11.85 -6.16 -14.86
C ASP A 42 -10.80 -5.11 -14.48
N LEU A 43 -9.51 -5.45 -14.53
CA LEU A 43 -8.43 -4.50 -14.25
C LEU A 43 -8.48 -3.34 -15.25
N PRO A 44 -8.48 -2.07 -14.80
CA PRO A 44 -8.38 -0.92 -15.68
C PRO A 44 -7.14 -0.99 -16.58
N THR A 45 -7.29 -0.63 -17.84
CA THR A 45 -6.17 -0.65 -18.79
C THR A 45 -5.44 0.69 -18.90
N ALA A 46 -5.93 1.73 -18.21
CA ALA A 46 -5.50 3.10 -18.43
C ALA A 46 -4.19 3.46 -17.72
N SER A 47 -4.11 3.34 -16.40
CA SER A 47 -2.92 3.75 -15.64
C SER A 47 -2.60 2.80 -14.48
N TYR A 48 -1.35 2.83 -14.03
CA TYR A 48 -0.94 2.08 -12.83
C TYR A 48 -1.71 2.51 -11.57
N SER A 49 -1.98 3.79 -11.41
CA SER A 49 -2.73 4.32 -10.26
C SER A 49 -4.18 3.81 -10.21
N GLU A 50 -4.85 3.73 -11.36
CA GLU A 50 -6.20 3.17 -11.45
C GLU A 50 -6.22 1.67 -11.16
N GLN A 51 -5.24 0.93 -11.70
CA GLN A 51 -5.06 -0.49 -11.37
C GLN A 51 -4.82 -0.70 -9.88
N ALA A 52 -3.97 0.13 -9.27
CA ALA A 52 -3.71 0.09 -7.84
C ALA A 52 -4.98 0.38 -7.02
N ALA A 53 -5.76 1.40 -7.41
CA ALA A 53 -7.03 1.70 -6.75
C ALA A 53 -8.00 0.52 -6.83
N TYR A 54 -8.14 -0.11 -7.99
CA TYR A 54 -9.00 -1.28 -8.18
C TYR A 54 -8.60 -2.44 -7.28
N VAL A 55 -7.30 -2.78 -7.24
CA VAL A 55 -6.79 -3.90 -6.44
C VAL A 55 -6.90 -3.63 -4.93
N ILE A 56 -6.66 -2.39 -4.51
CA ILE A 56 -6.61 -2.01 -3.09
C ILE A 56 -8.01 -1.76 -2.51
N TYR A 57 -8.96 -1.32 -3.31
CA TYR A 57 -10.28 -0.90 -2.83
C TYR A 57 -10.99 -1.92 -1.94
N PRO A 58 -11.07 -3.22 -2.26
CA PRO A 58 -11.72 -4.19 -1.40
C PRO A 58 -11.16 -4.26 0.02
N PHE A 59 -9.86 -3.96 0.18
CA PHE A 59 -9.16 -3.98 1.46
C PHE A 59 -9.46 -2.76 2.34
N VAL A 60 -9.78 -1.61 1.73
CA VAL A 60 -9.91 -0.31 2.42
C VAL A 60 -11.32 0.28 2.32
N SER A 61 -12.28 -0.44 1.76
CA SER A 61 -13.64 0.04 1.46
C SER A 61 -14.47 0.43 2.69
N ASP A 62 -14.08 -0.01 3.88
CA ASP A 62 -14.68 0.42 5.15
C ASP A 62 -14.09 1.74 5.68
N PHE A 63 -13.01 2.23 5.08
CA PHE A 63 -12.32 3.45 5.47
C PHE A 63 -12.57 4.61 4.50
N ILE A 64 -12.46 4.37 3.18
CA ILE A 64 -12.63 5.38 2.14
C ILE A 64 -13.43 4.81 0.95
N ASN A 65 -14.09 5.70 0.20
CA ASN A 65 -14.77 5.33 -1.04
C ASN A 65 -13.77 5.22 -2.21
N PHE A 66 -14.23 4.68 -3.34
CA PHE A 66 -13.38 4.43 -4.50
C PHE A 66 -12.83 5.71 -5.13
N GLU A 67 -13.60 6.80 -5.20
CA GLU A 67 -13.15 8.07 -5.77
C GLU A 67 -11.98 8.65 -4.98
N VAL A 68 -12.12 8.70 -3.66
CA VAL A 68 -11.04 9.17 -2.76
C VAL A 68 -9.81 8.27 -2.88
N LEU A 69 -9.98 6.96 -2.97
CA LEU A 69 -8.84 6.05 -3.17
C LEU A 69 -8.15 6.29 -4.50
N ASN A 70 -8.89 6.51 -5.57
CA ASN A 70 -8.33 6.79 -6.90
C ASN A 70 -7.54 8.10 -6.92
N ASP A 71 -8.01 9.14 -6.23
CA ASP A 71 -7.27 10.40 -6.07
C ASP A 71 -5.98 10.18 -5.26
N ILE A 72 -6.05 9.43 -4.17
CA ILE A 72 -4.90 9.07 -3.32
C ILE A 72 -3.85 8.31 -4.11
N THR A 73 -4.24 7.27 -4.86
CA THR A 73 -3.31 6.49 -5.67
C THR A 73 -2.71 7.31 -6.81
N SER A 74 -3.52 8.17 -7.44
CA SER A 74 -3.05 9.09 -8.47
C SER A 74 -2.01 10.06 -7.93
N GLN A 75 -2.26 10.66 -6.78
CA GLN A 75 -1.33 11.58 -6.12
C GLN A 75 -0.05 10.87 -5.68
N ALA A 76 -0.15 9.71 -5.05
CA ALA A 76 1.00 8.93 -4.60
C ALA A 76 1.92 8.56 -5.78
N TYR A 77 1.36 7.99 -6.84
CA TYR A 77 2.15 7.49 -7.97
C TYR A 77 2.52 8.56 -9.01
N SER A 78 1.95 9.76 -8.93
CA SER A 78 2.44 10.92 -9.71
C SER A 78 3.87 11.34 -9.34
N GLN A 79 4.36 10.93 -8.16
CA GLN A 79 5.72 11.20 -7.70
C GLN A 79 6.77 10.32 -8.40
N PHE A 80 6.36 9.29 -9.15
CA PHE A 80 7.29 8.52 -9.95
C PHE A 80 7.76 9.34 -11.16
N PRO A 81 9.07 9.45 -11.39
CA PRO A 81 9.62 10.31 -12.46
C PRO A 81 9.31 9.80 -13.86
N THR A 82 8.90 8.56 -14.00
CA THR A 82 8.53 7.94 -15.28
C THR A 82 7.03 7.65 -15.32
N LYS A 83 6.44 7.70 -16.52
CA LYS A 83 5.03 7.31 -16.72
C LYS A 83 4.76 5.84 -16.41
N LYS A 84 5.83 5.01 -16.42
CA LYS A 84 5.78 3.60 -16.03
C LYS A 84 6.34 3.49 -14.61
N ALA A 85 5.47 3.25 -13.64
CA ALA A 85 5.90 2.94 -12.27
C ALA A 85 6.69 1.62 -12.21
N ILE A 86 6.35 0.68 -13.08
CA ILE A 86 6.94 -0.67 -13.17
C ILE A 86 7.41 -0.90 -14.60
N ASP A 87 8.57 -1.50 -14.78
CA ASP A 87 9.03 -2.04 -16.06
C ASP A 87 9.39 -3.52 -15.94
N LEU A 88 9.05 -4.28 -16.97
CA LEU A 88 9.34 -5.71 -17.06
C LEU A 88 10.28 -5.92 -18.22
N LYS A 89 11.55 -6.25 -17.93
CA LYS A 89 12.59 -6.49 -18.94
C LYS A 89 12.85 -7.97 -19.13
N GLU A 90 12.77 -8.42 -20.34
CA GLU A 90 13.28 -9.75 -20.72
C GLU A 90 14.81 -9.68 -20.76
N VAL A 91 15.47 -10.44 -19.87
CA VAL A 91 16.94 -10.53 -19.81
C VAL A 91 17.47 -11.70 -20.63
N GLU A 92 16.68 -12.77 -20.71
CA GLU A 92 16.92 -13.94 -21.55
C GLU A 92 15.56 -14.50 -21.98
N LYS A 93 15.52 -15.31 -23.03
CA LYS A 93 14.29 -15.91 -23.52
C LYS A 93 13.51 -16.61 -22.41
N GLY A 94 12.35 -16.03 -22.04
CA GLY A 94 11.46 -16.54 -21.00
C GLY A 94 11.86 -16.17 -19.56
N ASN A 95 12.97 -15.43 -19.35
CA ASN A 95 13.38 -14.91 -18.05
C ASN A 95 13.21 -13.39 -17.99
N TYR A 96 12.43 -12.92 -17.03
CA TYR A 96 12.06 -11.52 -16.90
C TYR A 96 12.56 -10.93 -15.59
N LEU A 97 13.00 -9.67 -15.65
CA LEU A 97 13.32 -8.86 -14.48
C LEU A 97 12.22 -7.81 -14.27
N LEU A 98 11.55 -7.84 -13.12
CA LEU A 98 10.61 -6.81 -12.71
C LEU A 98 11.39 -5.70 -12.01
N GLU A 99 11.47 -4.53 -12.66
CA GLU A 99 12.17 -3.37 -12.11
C GLU A 99 11.26 -2.59 -11.15
N LEU A 100 11.61 -2.52 -9.87
CA LEU A 100 10.85 -1.84 -8.80
C LEU A 100 11.57 -0.62 -8.23
N PHE A 101 12.59 -0.11 -8.91
CA PHE A 101 13.43 1.00 -8.42
C PHE A 101 13.14 2.36 -9.10
N HIS A 102 11.99 2.50 -9.75
CA HIS A 102 11.63 3.73 -10.48
C HIS A 102 10.98 4.80 -9.60
N GLY A 103 10.87 4.57 -8.29
CA GLY A 103 10.34 5.55 -7.35
C GLY A 103 11.34 6.67 -6.99
N PRO A 104 10.90 7.71 -6.27
CA PRO A 104 11.71 8.89 -5.96
C PRO A 104 12.96 8.59 -5.13
N THR A 105 12.96 7.54 -4.29
CA THR A 105 14.11 7.13 -3.49
C THR A 105 14.90 5.96 -4.10
N LEU A 106 14.51 5.51 -5.29
CA LEU A 106 15.07 4.36 -6.00
C LEU A 106 14.97 3.04 -5.21
N ALA A 107 14.02 2.95 -4.27
CA ALA A 107 13.77 1.78 -3.47
C ALA A 107 12.39 1.19 -3.78
N PHE A 108 12.27 -0.15 -3.79
CA PHE A 108 10.98 -0.82 -3.98
C PHE A 108 9.93 -0.41 -2.93
N LYS A 109 10.36 0.05 -1.77
CA LYS A 109 9.48 0.54 -0.69
C LYS A 109 8.65 1.76 -1.09
N ASP A 110 9.05 2.53 -2.10
CA ASP A 110 8.32 3.71 -2.55
C ASP A 110 6.89 3.37 -2.95
N PHE A 111 6.65 2.21 -3.55
CA PHE A 111 5.31 1.75 -3.91
C PHE A 111 4.34 1.70 -2.72
N ALA A 112 4.81 1.23 -1.58
CA ALA A 112 3.98 1.13 -0.39
C ALA A 112 4.01 2.40 0.45
N MET A 113 5.18 3.02 0.63
CA MET A 113 5.36 4.14 1.55
C MET A 113 4.67 5.42 1.09
N LEU A 114 4.66 5.70 -0.22
CA LEU A 114 3.95 6.85 -0.75
C LEU A 114 2.44 6.75 -0.54
N LEU A 115 1.88 5.55 -0.75
CA LEU A 115 0.46 5.32 -0.52
C LEU A 115 0.12 5.30 0.97
N LEU A 116 0.96 4.67 1.78
CA LEU A 116 0.79 4.60 3.24
C LEU A 116 0.77 6.00 3.86
N ALA A 117 1.64 6.91 3.41
CA ALA A 117 1.66 8.30 3.86
C ALA A 117 0.31 9.00 3.61
N GLN A 118 -0.28 8.80 2.43
CA GLN A 118 -1.60 9.36 2.09
C GLN A 118 -2.72 8.79 2.96
N PHE A 119 -2.69 7.50 3.27
CA PHE A 119 -3.66 6.89 4.18
C PHE A 119 -3.53 7.45 5.60
N PHE A 120 -2.31 7.64 6.11
CA PHE A 120 -2.10 8.29 7.41
C PHE A 120 -2.60 9.72 7.41
N GLU A 121 -2.27 10.52 6.40
CA GLU A 121 -2.73 11.90 6.27
C GLU A 121 -4.26 11.97 6.27
N THR A 122 -4.93 11.10 5.50
CA THR A 122 -6.38 11.01 5.43
C THR A 122 -6.99 10.64 6.80
N SER A 123 -6.45 9.65 7.49
CA SER A 123 -6.96 9.20 8.78
C SER A 123 -6.73 10.24 9.88
N LEU A 124 -5.53 10.82 9.94
CA LEU A 124 -5.17 11.80 10.97
C LEU A 124 -5.96 13.10 10.80
N SER A 125 -6.18 13.55 9.56
CA SER A 125 -7.01 14.72 9.25
C SER A 125 -8.44 14.53 9.72
N LYS A 126 -9.04 13.34 9.49
CA LYS A 126 -10.38 13.00 9.98
C LYS A 126 -10.46 13.03 11.51
N ARG A 127 -9.38 12.70 12.19
CA ARG A 127 -9.31 12.60 13.66
C ARG A 127 -8.78 13.87 14.33
N ASN A 128 -8.48 14.94 13.58
CA ASN A 128 -7.81 16.16 14.08
C ASN A 128 -6.53 15.84 14.87
N LYS A 129 -5.72 14.92 14.39
CA LYS A 129 -4.47 14.48 15.01
C LYS A 129 -3.30 14.71 14.07
N SER A 130 -2.11 14.86 14.65
CA SER A 130 -0.83 14.84 13.95
C SER A 130 -0.01 13.65 14.43
N CYS A 131 0.81 13.11 13.53
CA CYS A 131 1.74 12.02 13.83
C CYS A 131 3.05 12.26 13.09
N LEU A 132 4.15 11.84 13.69
CA LEU A 132 5.43 11.79 13.04
C LEU A 132 5.74 10.33 12.67
N LEU A 133 5.85 10.07 11.37
CA LEU A 133 6.17 8.75 10.84
C LEU A 133 7.68 8.65 10.62
N TYR A 134 8.32 7.70 11.32
CA TYR A 134 9.71 7.34 11.06
C TYR A 134 9.76 6.14 10.12
N THR A 135 10.52 6.25 9.04
CA THR A 135 10.81 5.09 8.20
C THR A 135 11.87 4.22 8.87
N SER A 136 11.67 2.91 8.82
CA SER A 136 12.69 1.96 9.28
C SER A 136 13.96 2.12 8.44
N PRO A 137 15.15 2.22 9.04
CA PRO A 137 16.39 2.26 8.29
C PRO A 137 16.54 0.98 7.46
N SER A 138 16.99 1.14 6.22
CA SER A 138 17.34 -0.02 5.39
C SER A 138 18.54 -0.74 6.03
N PRO A 139 18.65 -2.08 5.92
CA PRO A 139 19.88 -2.78 6.29
C PRO A 139 21.14 -2.23 5.61
N ARG A 140 21.01 -1.52 4.49
CA ARG A 140 22.12 -0.82 3.82
C ARG A 140 22.57 0.43 4.55
N ASP A 141 21.68 1.07 5.32
CA ASP A 141 21.98 2.31 6.05
C ASP A 141 22.76 2.03 7.35
N SER A 142 22.81 0.77 7.79
CA SER A 142 23.57 0.33 8.96
C SER A 142 25.05 0.06 8.69
N CYS A 143 25.50 0.22 7.45
CA CYS A 143 26.89 -0.01 7.01
C CYS A 143 27.68 1.30 6.81
N ALA A 144 27.21 2.41 7.36
CA ALA A 144 27.92 3.69 7.33
C ALA A 144 28.72 3.92 8.61
#